data_87ec4c58c6ab536d547ac66486484b7d
#
_entry.id   87ec4c58c6ab536d547ac66486484b7d
#
_cell.length_a   1.000
_cell.length_b   1.000
_cell.length_c   1.000
_cell.angle_alpha   90.00
_cell.angle_beta   90.00
_cell.angle_gamma   90.00
#
_symmetry.space_group_name_H-M   'P 1'
#
loop_
_entity.id
_entity.type
_entity.pdbx_description
1 polymer ?
#
loop_
_entity_poly.entity_id
_entity_poly.type
_entity_poly.pdbx_seq_one_letter_code
_entity_poly.pdbx_strand_id
1 'polypeptide(L)'
;MNPSIKLSEITARARGRLQGHYGQALLITISYFIFMLFLETVAELFNHDTSVLAFSIGIIASLVISAICIKYKISMVAYFLDIAIGKKPASSNVYNSFIKEGGGKSGLAISLAVFQQICYLPAYIIVYMFDSSKITYSIMLLIALILGALIFWIIDIRLLPAYYLVSDIPNISSAKAMVTGLWLSRNQFFKILLLKLYFIPLIILGVLSCGIGLLYVYPYMYTSEASLYLQLCKIKETDDEQ
;
A
#
# COMPACT_ATOMS: atom_id res chain seq x y z
N MET A 1 -16.79 23.61 14.86
CA MET A 1 -17.50 22.77 13.85
C MET A 1 -16.44 22.03 13.05
N ASN A 2 -16.22 20.75 13.28
CA ASN A 2 -15.27 19.98 12.48
C ASN A 2 -15.70 20.03 10.99
N PRO A 3 -14.88 20.53 10.07
CA PRO A 3 -15.24 20.56 8.67
C PRO A 3 -15.46 19.13 8.19
N SER A 4 -16.72 18.81 7.88
CA SER A 4 -17.07 17.47 7.40
C SER A 4 -16.36 17.25 6.06
N ILE A 5 -15.33 16.39 6.08
CA ILE A 5 -14.65 15.98 4.84
C ILE A 5 -15.69 15.28 3.95
N LYS A 6 -16.07 15.90 2.85
CA LYS A 6 -16.96 15.27 1.86
C LYS A 6 -16.13 14.46 0.88
N LEU A 7 -16.44 13.17 0.78
CA LEU A 7 -15.75 12.24 -0.12
C LEU A 7 -15.78 12.71 -1.58
N SER A 8 -16.92 13.28 -2.00
CA SER A 8 -17.11 13.83 -3.34
C SER A 8 -16.14 14.97 -3.67
N GLU A 9 -15.81 15.82 -2.70
CA GLU A 9 -14.87 16.93 -2.89
C GLU A 9 -13.42 16.41 -3.01
N ILE A 10 -13.05 15.37 -2.24
CA ILE A 10 -11.73 14.73 -2.32
C ILE A 10 -11.52 14.14 -3.71
N THR A 11 -12.48 13.33 -4.14
CA THR A 11 -12.39 12.62 -5.43
C THR A 11 -12.47 13.59 -6.61
N ALA A 12 -13.29 14.65 -6.53
CA ALA A 12 -13.34 15.70 -7.55
C ALA A 12 -12.02 16.47 -7.64
N ARG A 13 -11.43 16.84 -6.51
CA ARG A 13 -10.10 17.51 -6.44
C ARG A 13 -9.01 16.62 -7.03
N ALA A 14 -8.98 15.34 -6.65
CA ALA A 14 -8.01 14.38 -7.17
C ALA A 14 -8.12 14.25 -8.70
N ARG A 15 -9.34 14.16 -9.25
CA ARG A 15 -9.57 14.10 -10.68
C ARG A 15 -9.06 15.36 -11.40
N GLY A 16 -9.34 16.54 -10.85
CA GLY A 16 -8.87 17.81 -11.42
C GLY A 16 -7.35 17.94 -11.39
N ARG A 17 -6.69 17.48 -10.32
CA ARG A 17 -5.22 17.49 -10.20
C ARG A 17 -4.53 16.47 -11.12
N LEU A 18 -5.18 15.35 -11.37
CA LEU A 18 -4.66 14.32 -12.25
C LEU A 18 -4.81 14.69 -13.74
N GLN A 19 -5.73 15.61 -14.09
CA GLN A 19 -5.86 16.11 -15.46
C GLN A 19 -4.53 16.73 -15.93
N GLY A 20 -4.05 16.28 -17.08
CA GLY A 20 -2.75 16.68 -17.65
C GLY A 20 -1.56 15.84 -17.20
N HIS A 21 -1.69 14.98 -16.17
CA HIS A 21 -0.62 14.11 -15.67
C HIS A 21 -0.89 12.61 -15.85
N TYR A 22 -2.03 12.23 -16.45
CA TYR A 22 -2.44 10.83 -16.62
C TYR A 22 -1.39 9.96 -17.30
N GLY A 23 -0.75 10.44 -18.36
CA GLY A 23 0.24 9.64 -19.10
C GLY A 23 1.42 9.22 -18.25
N GLN A 24 1.98 10.15 -17.47
CA GLN A 24 3.09 9.83 -16.56
C GLN A 24 2.63 8.98 -15.37
N ALA A 25 1.47 9.27 -14.78
CA ALA A 25 0.88 8.50 -13.70
C ALA A 25 0.59 7.05 -14.13
N LEU A 26 0.12 6.86 -15.35
CA LEU A 26 -0.12 5.55 -15.95
C LEU A 26 1.20 4.77 -16.13
N LEU A 27 2.25 5.41 -16.68
CA LEU A 27 3.56 4.77 -16.83
C LEU A 27 4.14 4.30 -15.48
N ILE A 28 4.02 5.10 -14.43
CA ILE A 28 4.47 4.73 -13.08
C ILE A 28 3.65 3.56 -12.54
N THR A 29 2.35 3.57 -12.75
CA THR A 29 1.48 2.47 -12.33
C THR A 29 1.81 1.17 -13.07
N ILE A 30 2.04 1.24 -14.39
CA ILE A 30 2.47 0.09 -15.19
C ILE A 30 3.81 -0.44 -14.67
N SER A 31 4.80 0.44 -14.46
CA SER A 31 6.11 0.04 -13.95
C SER A 31 6.02 -0.66 -12.59
N TYR A 32 5.12 -0.21 -11.72
CA TYR A 32 4.83 -0.86 -10.44
C TYR A 32 4.29 -2.28 -10.63
N PHE A 33 3.29 -2.46 -11.50
CA PHE A 33 2.72 -3.79 -11.77
C PHE A 33 3.73 -4.75 -12.39
N ILE A 34 4.50 -4.30 -13.38
CA ILE A 34 5.55 -5.12 -14.00
C ILE A 34 6.60 -5.52 -12.95
N PHE A 35 6.99 -4.57 -12.09
CA PHE A 35 7.95 -4.83 -11.03
C PHE A 35 7.42 -5.84 -10.00
N MET A 36 6.14 -5.73 -9.61
CA MET A 36 5.49 -6.69 -8.72
C MET A 36 5.45 -8.10 -9.33
N LEU A 37 4.99 -8.23 -10.57
CA LEU A 37 4.94 -9.51 -11.28
C LEU A 37 6.32 -10.15 -11.40
N PHE A 38 7.34 -9.36 -11.73
CA PHE A 38 8.72 -9.83 -11.79
C PHE A 38 9.19 -10.40 -10.45
N LEU A 39 8.94 -9.67 -9.36
CA LEU A 39 9.36 -10.11 -8.02
C LEU A 39 8.58 -11.32 -7.53
N GLU A 40 7.28 -11.44 -7.85
CA GLU A 40 6.49 -12.64 -7.55
C GLU A 40 7.04 -13.86 -8.29
N THR A 41 7.36 -13.73 -9.58
CA THR A 41 7.98 -14.82 -10.36
C THR A 41 9.34 -15.24 -9.75
N VAL A 42 10.14 -14.27 -9.29
CA VAL A 42 11.39 -14.56 -8.59
C VAL A 42 11.13 -15.30 -7.27
N ALA A 43 10.08 -14.92 -6.52
CA ALA A 43 9.72 -15.58 -5.26
C ALA A 43 9.36 -17.06 -5.47
N GLU A 44 8.67 -17.39 -6.56
CA GLU A 44 8.30 -18.77 -6.90
C GLU A 44 9.51 -19.67 -7.13
N LEU A 45 10.63 -19.14 -7.62
CA LEU A 45 11.87 -19.92 -7.83
C LEU A 45 12.45 -20.47 -6.51
N PHE A 46 12.11 -19.86 -5.37
CA PHE A 46 12.60 -20.30 -4.05
C PHE A 46 11.64 -21.28 -3.35
N ASN A 47 10.47 -21.55 -3.91
CA ASN A 47 9.42 -22.36 -3.26
C ASN A 47 9.37 -23.83 -3.74
N HIS A 48 10.36 -24.30 -4.49
CA HIS A 48 10.30 -25.62 -5.16
C HIS A 48 10.59 -26.85 -4.28
N ASP A 49 11.15 -26.68 -3.06
CA ASP A 49 11.55 -27.81 -2.21
C ASP A 49 10.75 -27.91 -0.93
N THR A 50 10.37 -29.13 -0.54
CA THR A 50 9.62 -29.44 0.69
C THR A 50 10.51 -29.59 1.94
N SER A 51 11.81 -29.36 1.83
CA SER A 51 12.73 -29.42 2.97
C SER A 51 12.52 -28.23 3.92
N VAL A 52 12.70 -28.46 5.23
CA VAL A 52 12.62 -27.39 6.26
C VAL A 52 13.50 -26.20 5.90
N LEU A 53 14.67 -26.48 5.34
CA LEU A 53 15.66 -25.46 4.98
C LEU A 53 15.16 -24.61 3.80
N ALA A 54 14.60 -25.22 2.75
CA ALA A 54 14.02 -24.51 1.62
C ALA A 54 12.79 -23.67 2.04
N PHE A 55 11.94 -24.21 2.91
CA PHE A 55 10.80 -23.49 3.48
C PHE A 55 11.24 -22.24 4.25
N SER A 56 12.29 -22.35 5.09
CA SER A 56 12.82 -21.21 5.81
C SER A 56 13.42 -20.14 4.89
N ILE A 57 14.14 -20.56 3.85
CA ILE A 57 14.66 -19.65 2.82
C ILE A 57 13.52 -18.96 2.06
N GLY A 58 12.45 -19.68 1.75
CA GLY A 58 11.25 -19.13 1.11
C GLY A 58 10.59 -18.02 1.92
N ILE A 59 10.47 -18.20 3.26
CA ILE A 59 9.94 -17.16 4.15
C ILE A 59 10.84 -15.91 4.16
N ILE A 60 12.15 -16.09 4.24
CA ILE A 60 13.09 -14.97 4.21
C ILE A 60 13.04 -14.24 2.87
N ALA A 61 13.01 -14.98 1.76
CA ALA A 61 12.89 -14.42 0.42
C ALA A 61 11.58 -13.63 0.28
N SER A 62 10.45 -14.17 0.73
CA SER A 62 9.15 -13.49 0.69
C SER A 62 9.14 -12.20 1.54
N LEU A 63 9.81 -12.19 2.69
CA LEU A 63 9.95 -10.99 3.53
C LEU A 63 10.75 -9.90 2.79
N VAL A 64 11.88 -10.25 2.18
CA VAL A 64 12.71 -9.31 1.44
C VAL A 64 11.95 -8.75 0.24
N ILE A 65 11.30 -9.62 -0.52
CA ILE A 65 10.50 -9.24 -1.68
C ILE A 65 9.36 -8.31 -1.27
N SER A 66 8.61 -8.65 -0.22
CA SER A 66 7.54 -7.79 0.33
C SER A 66 8.06 -6.42 0.74
N ALA A 67 9.21 -6.34 1.42
CA ALA A 67 9.82 -5.08 1.82
C ALA A 67 10.19 -4.21 0.60
N ILE A 68 10.74 -4.81 -0.44
CA ILE A 68 11.10 -4.12 -1.69
C ILE A 68 9.83 -3.58 -2.38
N CYS A 69 8.78 -4.40 -2.49
CA CYS A 69 7.50 -4.01 -3.07
C CYS A 69 6.84 -2.84 -2.31
N ILE A 70 6.83 -2.92 -0.97
CA ILE A 70 6.27 -1.86 -0.13
C ILE A 70 7.10 -0.58 -0.25
N LYS A 71 8.44 -0.66 -0.30
CA LYS A 71 9.30 0.50 -0.52
C LYS A 71 9.00 1.17 -1.87
N TYR A 72 8.80 0.38 -2.93
CA TYR A 72 8.41 0.93 -4.23
C TYR A 72 7.04 1.60 -4.18
N LYS A 73 6.04 0.98 -3.51
CA LYS A 73 4.72 1.57 -3.24
C LYS A 73 4.84 2.93 -2.55
N ILE A 74 5.67 3.05 -1.51
CA ILE A 74 5.91 4.30 -0.79
C ILE A 74 6.49 5.37 -1.73
N SER A 75 7.45 5.00 -2.58
CA SER A 75 8.06 5.92 -3.54
C SER A 75 7.07 6.38 -4.61
N MET A 76 6.16 5.49 -5.03
CA MET A 76 5.07 5.82 -5.93
C MET A 76 4.04 6.76 -5.26
N VAL A 77 3.71 6.51 -3.99
CA VAL A 77 2.81 7.37 -3.19
C VAL A 77 3.34 8.80 -3.09
N ALA A 78 4.66 8.98 -2.95
CA ALA A 78 5.30 10.30 -2.96
C ALA A 78 5.02 11.08 -4.25
N TYR A 79 5.05 10.42 -5.40
CA TYR A 79 4.73 11.02 -6.69
C TYR A 79 3.26 11.51 -6.75
N PHE A 80 2.32 10.70 -6.26
CA PHE A 80 0.91 11.08 -6.23
C PHE A 80 0.63 12.18 -5.20
N LEU A 81 1.41 12.26 -4.13
CA LEU A 81 1.36 13.36 -3.18
C LEU A 81 1.77 14.68 -3.86
N ASP A 82 2.85 14.68 -4.63
CA ASP A 82 3.28 15.87 -5.37
C ASP A 82 2.21 16.34 -6.37
N ILE A 83 1.53 15.42 -7.07
CA ILE A 83 0.38 15.77 -7.94
C ILE A 83 -0.75 16.40 -7.11
N ALA A 84 -1.11 15.82 -5.96
CA ALA A 84 -2.19 16.32 -5.12
C ALA A 84 -1.91 17.73 -4.57
N ILE A 85 -0.65 18.04 -4.27
CA ILE A 85 -0.19 19.38 -3.86
C ILE A 85 -0.22 20.35 -5.05
N GLY A 86 -0.15 19.85 -6.30
CA GLY A 86 -0.15 20.66 -7.53
C GLY A 86 1.23 20.90 -8.11
N LYS A 87 2.23 20.14 -7.66
CA LYS A 87 3.54 20.10 -8.31
C LYS A 87 3.46 19.29 -9.60
N LYS A 88 4.46 19.46 -10.48
CA LYS A 88 4.66 18.65 -11.69
C LYS A 88 5.84 17.70 -11.45
N PRO A 89 5.62 16.54 -10.79
CA PRO A 89 6.73 15.65 -10.49
C PRO A 89 7.19 14.95 -11.79
N ALA A 90 8.51 14.77 -11.92
CA ALA A 90 9.06 13.93 -12.97
C ALA A 90 8.97 12.46 -12.55
N SER A 91 8.74 11.55 -13.51
CA SER A 91 8.72 10.10 -13.26
C SER A 91 10.05 9.58 -12.69
N SER A 92 11.18 10.22 -13.04
CA SER A 92 12.50 9.93 -12.47
C SER A 92 12.57 10.12 -10.96
N ASN A 93 11.71 10.96 -10.36
CA ASN A 93 11.68 11.20 -8.92
C ASN A 93 11.28 9.93 -8.15
N VAL A 94 10.42 9.07 -8.72
CA VAL A 94 10.03 7.79 -8.11
C VAL A 94 11.24 6.88 -7.96
N TYR A 95 12.04 6.73 -9.03
CA TYR A 95 13.24 5.89 -9.01
C TYR A 95 14.32 6.45 -8.09
N ASN A 96 14.52 7.77 -8.12
CA ASN A 96 15.46 8.44 -7.23
C ASN A 96 15.06 8.29 -5.76
N SER A 97 13.78 8.43 -5.46
CA SER A 97 13.21 8.21 -4.11
C SER A 97 13.37 6.76 -3.67
N PHE A 98 13.14 5.80 -4.57
CA PHE A 98 13.31 4.38 -4.29
C PHE A 98 14.76 4.00 -3.99
N ILE A 99 15.73 4.54 -4.77
CA ILE A 99 17.14 4.14 -4.67
C ILE A 99 17.87 4.95 -3.60
N LYS A 100 17.71 6.28 -3.58
CA LYS A 100 18.55 7.19 -2.77
C LYS A 100 18.01 7.47 -1.38
N GLU A 101 16.68 7.49 -1.22
CA GLU A 101 16.06 7.78 0.08
C GLU A 101 15.95 6.50 0.91
N GLY A 102 16.87 6.34 1.89
CA GLY A 102 17.05 5.07 2.59
C GLY A 102 16.32 4.93 3.93
N GLY A 103 16.51 5.88 4.85
CA GLY A 103 16.23 5.66 6.27
C GLY A 103 14.76 5.38 6.63
N GLY A 104 13.91 6.39 6.56
CA GLY A 104 12.51 6.29 6.99
C GLY A 104 11.65 5.39 6.11
N LYS A 105 11.79 5.49 4.77
CA LYS A 105 11.02 4.70 3.81
C LYS A 105 11.36 3.21 3.88
N SER A 106 12.65 2.89 3.97
CA SER A 106 13.10 1.49 4.09
C SER A 106 12.69 0.88 5.43
N GLY A 107 12.82 1.63 6.52
CA GLY A 107 12.39 1.16 7.83
C GLY A 107 10.88 0.93 7.92
N LEU A 108 10.07 1.82 7.33
CA LEU A 108 8.62 1.63 7.25
C LEU A 108 8.27 0.39 6.39
N ALA A 109 8.94 0.22 5.24
CA ALA A 109 8.70 -0.91 4.36
C ALA A 109 9.04 -2.25 5.04
N ILE A 110 10.18 -2.32 5.74
CA ILE A 110 10.59 -3.52 6.50
C ILE A 110 9.59 -3.83 7.62
N SER A 111 9.19 -2.81 8.40
CA SER A 111 8.22 -2.99 9.48
C SER A 111 6.90 -3.56 8.96
N LEU A 112 6.38 -3.02 7.85
CA LEU A 112 5.14 -3.49 7.24
C LEU A 112 5.27 -4.87 6.63
N ALA A 113 6.42 -5.21 6.02
CA ALA A 113 6.69 -6.54 5.53
C ALA A 113 6.69 -7.57 6.67
N VAL A 114 7.30 -7.25 7.81
CA VAL A 114 7.25 -8.10 9.00
C VAL A 114 5.81 -8.29 9.49
N PHE A 115 5.01 -7.23 9.60
CA PHE A 115 3.59 -7.33 9.95
C PHE A 115 2.81 -8.20 8.96
N GLN A 116 3.08 -8.06 7.68
CA GLN A 116 2.48 -8.90 6.64
C GLN A 116 2.79 -10.37 6.87
N GLN A 117 4.06 -10.73 7.11
CA GLN A 117 4.46 -12.13 7.38
C GLN A 117 3.79 -12.68 8.64
N ILE A 118 3.66 -11.88 9.70
CA ILE A 118 2.96 -12.28 10.93
C ILE A 118 1.48 -12.56 10.63
N CYS A 119 0.80 -11.76 9.81
CA CYS A 119 -0.59 -11.99 9.43
C CYS A 119 -0.78 -13.29 8.64
N TYR A 120 0.20 -13.70 7.83
CA TYR A 120 0.17 -14.94 7.06
C TYR A 120 0.77 -16.16 7.77
N LEU A 121 1.30 -15.98 8.98
CA LEU A 121 1.91 -17.07 9.76
C LEU A 121 0.97 -18.29 9.93
N PRO A 122 -0.35 -18.17 10.19
CA PRO A 122 -1.25 -19.30 10.24
C PRO A 122 -1.29 -20.12 8.95
N ALA A 123 -1.25 -19.43 7.79
CA ALA A 123 -1.22 -20.10 6.49
C ALA A 123 0.08 -20.88 6.29
N TYR A 124 1.23 -20.33 6.69
CA TYR A 124 2.53 -21.03 6.65
C TYR A 124 2.55 -22.27 7.52
N ILE A 125 1.97 -22.21 8.73
CA ILE A 125 1.85 -23.36 9.63
C ILE A 125 1.00 -24.46 8.99
N ILE A 126 -0.12 -24.11 8.35
CA ILE A 126 -0.98 -25.07 7.68
C ILE A 126 -0.24 -25.74 6.53
N VAL A 127 0.47 -25.00 5.70
CA VAL A 127 1.26 -25.53 4.57
C VAL A 127 2.31 -26.53 5.05
N TYR A 128 2.94 -26.25 6.19
CA TYR A 128 4.01 -27.09 6.72
C TYR A 128 3.52 -28.34 7.48
N MET A 129 2.41 -28.21 8.23
CA MET A 129 1.96 -29.25 9.19
C MET A 129 0.96 -30.23 8.62
N PHE A 130 0.23 -29.89 7.57
CA PHE A 130 -0.90 -30.66 7.08
C PHE A 130 -0.65 -31.27 5.69
N ASP A 131 -1.19 -32.47 5.49
CA ASP A 131 -1.14 -33.16 4.21
C ASP A 131 -2.01 -32.48 3.16
N SER A 132 -1.40 -32.07 2.06
CA SER A 132 -2.07 -31.36 0.95
C SER A 132 -3.10 -32.20 0.18
N SER A 133 -3.13 -33.51 0.39
CA SER A 133 -4.07 -34.44 -0.30
C SER A 133 -5.51 -34.30 0.16
N LYS A 134 -5.78 -33.69 1.32
CA LYS A 134 -7.13 -33.62 1.92
C LYS A 134 -7.82 -32.30 1.56
N ILE A 135 -9.11 -32.39 1.19
CA ILE A 135 -9.95 -31.20 0.92
C ILE A 135 -10.01 -30.24 2.13
N THR A 136 -9.94 -30.79 3.35
CA THR A 136 -9.90 -30.02 4.60
C THR A 136 -8.69 -29.08 4.64
N TYR A 137 -7.52 -29.52 4.13
CA TYR A 137 -6.33 -28.68 4.01
C TYR A 137 -6.60 -27.45 3.16
N SER A 138 -7.18 -27.61 1.97
CA SER A 138 -7.48 -26.49 1.06
C SER A 138 -8.45 -25.47 1.67
N ILE A 139 -9.46 -25.96 2.40
CA ILE A 139 -10.43 -25.10 3.10
C ILE A 139 -9.74 -24.32 4.24
N MET A 140 -8.96 -24.99 5.08
CA MET A 140 -8.24 -24.34 6.18
C MET A 140 -7.24 -23.31 5.66
N LEU A 141 -6.50 -23.64 4.61
CA LEU A 141 -5.55 -22.73 3.97
C LEU A 141 -6.26 -21.50 3.40
N LEU A 142 -7.37 -21.68 2.70
CA LEU A 142 -8.17 -20.58 2.14
C LEU A 142 -8.68 -19.65 3.24
N ILE A 143 -9.20 -20.19 4.34
CA ILE A 143 -9.66 -19.40 5.50
C ILE A 143 -8.50 -18.62 6.12
N ALA A 144 -7.35 -19.25 6.32
CA ALA A 144 -6.18 -18.60 6.90
C ALA A 144 -5.66 -17.46 6.01
N LEU A 145 -5.63 -17.65 4.69
CA LEU A 145 -5.24 -16.62 3.72
C LEU A 145 -6.22 -15.44 3.73
N ILE A 146 -7.53 -15.71 3.74
CA ILE A 146 -8.54 -14.64 3.78
C ILE A 146 -8.44 -13.85 5.09
N LEU A 147 -8.32 -14.52 6.23
CA LEU A 147 -8.18 -13.86 7.53
C LEU A 147 -6.90 -13.02 7.60
N GLY A 148 -5.76 -13.59 7.16
CA GLY A 148 -4.49 -12.87 7.09
C GLY A 148 -4.57 -11.63 6.21
N ALA A 149 -5.19 -11.76 5.02
CA ALA A 149 -5.40 -10.64 4.11
C ALA A 149 -6.31 -9.55 4.71
N LEU A 150 -7.39 -9.92 5.39
CA LEU A 150 -8.31 -8.97 6.04
C LEU A 150 -7.62 -8.21 7.17
N ILE A 151 -6.87 -8.91 8.03
CA ILE A 151 -6.12 -8.29 9.12
C ILE A 151 -5.09 -7.32 8.56
N PHE A 152 -4.31 -7.75 7.57
CA PHE A 152 -3.30 -6.90 6.94
C PHE A 152 -3.94 -5.68 6.25
N TRP A 153 -5.08 -5.85 5.58
CA TRP A 153 -5.82 -4.76 4.94
C TRP A 153 -6.30 -3.71 5.93
N ILE A 154 -6.80 -4.11 7.11
CA ILE A 154 -7.19 -3.19 8.19
C ILE A 154 -5.97 -2.40 8.70
N ILE A 155 -4.82 -3.06 8.84
CA ILE A 155 -3.56 -2.42 9.25
C ILE A 155 -3.10 -1.42 8.17
N ASP A 156 -3.13 -1.80 6.88
CA ASP A 156 -2.77 -0.96 5.74
C ASP A 156 -3.65 0.31 5.68
N ILE A 157 -4.95 0.19 5.94
CA ILE A 157 -5.88 1.34 6.04
C ILE A 157 -5.47 2.28 7.17
N ARG A 158 -5.16 1.75 8.34
CA ARG A 158 -4.75 2.55 9.49
C ARG A 158 -3.41 3.24 9.30
N LEU A 159 -2.50 2.61 8.59
CA LEU A 159 -1.16 3.12 8.30
C LEU A 159 -1.09 3.94 7.01
N LEU A 160 -2.21 4.13 6.30
CA LEU A 160 -2.25 4.94 5.09
C LEU A 160 -1.62 6.33 5.27
N PRO A 161 -1.90 7.11 6.33
CA PRO A 161 -1.24 8.40 6.51
C PRO A 161 0.27 8.29 6.73
N ALA A 162 0.78 7.18 7.26
CA ALA A 162 2.22 6.98 7.47
C ALA A 162 3.00 6.88 6.16
N TYR A 163 2.39 6.30 5.10
CA TYR A 163 3.00 6.25 3.77
C TYR A 163 3.25 7.64 3.18
N TYR A 164 2.28 8.54 3.36
CA TYR A 164 2.38 9.92 2.89
C TYR A 164 3.31 10.74 3.77
N LEU A 165 3.24 10.56 5.10
CA LEU A 165 4.05 11.30 6.07
C LEU A 165 5.55 11.04 5.89
N VAL A 166 5.95 9.78 5.63
CA VAL A 166 7.37 9.43 5.40
C VAL A 166 7.89 9.99 4.07
N SER A 167 6.98 10.37 3.18
CA SER A 167 7.30 10.98 1.89
C SER A 167 7.26 12.51 1.94
N ASP A 168 6.44 13.07 2.82
CA ASP A 168 6.24 14.52 2.98
C ASP A 168 7.31 15.15 3.85
N ILE A 169 7.71 14.48 4.94
CA ILE A 169 8.70 15.01 5.90
C ILE A 169 10.05 14.35 5.66
N PRO A 170 11.06 15.12 5.17
CA PRO A 170 12.41 14.59 4.99
C PRO A 170 13.00 14.07 6.31
N ASN A 171 13.69 12.93 6.26
CA ASN A 171 14.41 12.34 7.39
C ASN A 171 13.58 11.96 8.63
N ILE A 172 12.25 11.85 8.50
CA ILE A 172 11.43 11.30 9.58
C ILE A 172 11.80 9.83 9.82
N SER A 173 11.92 9.41 11.08
CA SER A 173 12.14 8.00 11.39
C SER A 173 10.88 7.18 11.11
N SER A 174 11.04 5.92 10.68
CA SER A 174 9.94 5.00 10.40
C SER A 174 8.99 4.83 11.58
N ALA A 175 9.53 4.69 12.80
CA ALA A 175 8.74 4.56 14.02
C ALA A 175 7.87 5.81 14.27
N LYS A 176 8.46 7.01 14.13
CA LYS A 176 7.73 8.27 14.27
C LYS A 176 6.64 8.42 13.21
N ALA A 177 6.93 8.06 11.96
CA ALA A 177 5.94 8.08 10.88
C ALA A 177 4.77 7.12 11.15
N MET A 178 5.05 5.90 11.66
CA MET A 178 4.01 4.93 12.02
C MET A 178 3.13 5.44 13.17
N VAL A 179 3.73 5.90 14.27
CA VAL A 179 2.98 6.40 15.43
C VAL A 179 2.13 7.62 15.07
N THR A 180 2.72 8.58 14.36
CA THR A 180 1.99 9.79 13.91
C THR A 180 0.89 9.43 12.90
N GLY A 181 1.17 8.50 11.98
CA GLY A 181 0.17 8.03 11.02
C GLY A 181 -1.01 7.32 11.68
N LEU A 182 -0.76 6.44 12.66
CA LEU A 182 -1.80 5.79 13.46
C LEU A 182 -2.63 6.80 14.26
N TRP A 183 -1.96 7.81 14.83
CA TRP A 183 -2.64 8.84 15.56
C TRP A 183 -3.51 9.73 14.64
N LEU A 184 -3.02 10.06 13.44
CA LEU A 184 -3.75 10.82 12.43
C LEU A 184 -4.99 10.05 11.91
N SER A 185 -4.90 8.72 11.81
CA SER A 185 -6.00 7.86 11.36
C SER A 185 -7.05 7.59 12.44
N ARG A 186 -6.73 7.80 13.74
CA ARG A 186 -7.57 7.36 14.87
C ARG A 186 -9.00 7.89 14.80
N ASN A 187 -9.19 9.19 14.60
CA ASN A 187 -10.50 9.83 14.57
C ASN A 187 -11.14 9.85 13.17
N GLN A 188 -10.39 9.47 12.13
CA GLN A 188 -10.82 9.56 10.74
C GLN A 188 -10.82 8.20 10.03
N PHE A 189 -10.69 7.10 10.78
CA PHE A 189 -10.63 5.74 10.24
C PHE A 189 -11.78 5.44 9.28
N PHE A 190 -13.02 5.77 9.66
CA PHE A 190 -14.19 5.53 8.82
C PHE A 190 -14.15 6.30 7.49
N LYS A 191 -13.53 7.48 7.45
CA LYS A 191 -13.41 8.26 6.21
C LYS A 191 -12.38 7.62 5.27
N ILE A 192 -11.26 7.14 5.83
CA ILE A 192 -10.26 6.40 5.07
C ILE A 192 -10.87 5.10 4.53
N LEU A 193 -11.60 4.38 5.37
CA LEU A 193 -12.31 3.16 5.01
C LEU A 193 -13.34 3.41 3.90
N LEU A 194 -14.17 4.45 4.03
CA LEU A 194 -15.16 4.81 3.01
C LEU A 194 -14.51 5.17 1.68
N LEU A 195 -13.37 5.86 1.69
CA LEU A 195 -12.61 6.14 0.48
C LEU A 195 -12.14 4.84 -0.18
N LYS A 196 -11.58 3.90 0.58
CA LYS A 196 -11.16 2.59 0.07
C LYS A 196 -12.36 1.79 -0.49
N LEU A 197 -13.48 1.77 0.24
CA LEU A 197 -14.71 1.10 -0.20
C LEU A 197 -15.27 1.71 -1.50
N TYR A 198 -15.18 3.03 -1.66
CA TYR A 198 -15.58 3.69 -2.91
C TYR A 198 -14.81 3.20 -4.14
N PHE A 199 -13.53 2.83 -3.96
CA PHE A 199 -12.71 2.32 -5.06
C PHE A 199 -12.90 0.83 -5.35
N ILE A 200 -13.47 0.03 -4.43
CA ILE A 200 -13.68 -1.42 -4.65
C ILE A 200 -14.50 -1.71 -5.91
N PRO A 201 -15.68 -1.10 -6.14
CA PRO A 201 -16.45 -1.34 -7.37
C PRO A 201 -15.67 -0.96 -8.64
N LEU A 202 -14.89 0.12 -8.58
CA LEU A 202 -14.06 0.56 -9.71
C LEU A 202 -12.92 -0.42 -9.99
N ILE A 203 -12.31 -1.00 -8.94
CA ILE A 203 -11.29 -2.03 -9.07
C ILE A 203 -11.89 -3.30 -9.69
N ILE A 204 -13.08 -3.72 -9.24
CA ILE A 204 -13.79 -4.88 -9.82
C ILE A 204 -14.05 -4.66 -11.31
N LEU A 205 -14.57 -3.50 -11.69
CA LEU A 205 -14.76 -3.14 -13.10
C LEU A 205 -13.43 -3.10 -13.87
N GLY A 206 -12.36 -2.62 -13.22
CA GLY A 206 -11.02 -2.61 -13.78
C GLY A 206 -10.48 -4.02 -14.06
N VAL A 207 -10.72 -4.98 -13.16
CA VAL A 207 -10.37 -6.41 -13.36
C VAL A 207 -11.21 -7.01 -14.49
N LEU A 208 -12.51 -6.75 -14.51
CA LEU A 208 -13.41 -7.26 -15.56
C LEU A 208 -13.05 -6.74 -16.96
N SER A 209 -12.40 -5.59 -17.07
CA SER A 209 -11.85 -5.06 -18.33
C SER A 209 -10.47 -5.64 -18.70
N CYS A 210 -10.20 -6.90 -18.33
CA CYS A 210 -8.89 -7.56 -18.51
C CYS A 210 -7.72 -6.78 -17.87
N GLY A 211 -7.97 -6.06 -16.79
CA GLY A 211 -6.96 -5.29 -16.07
C GLY A 211 -6.64 -3.91 -16.64
N ILE A 212 -7.08 -3.58 -17.86
CA ILE A 212 -6.82 -2.28 -18.48
C ILE A 212 -7.42 -1.15 -17.64
N GLY A 213 -8.61 -1.35 -17.09
CA GLY A 213 -9.28 -0.37 -16.23
C GLY A 213 -8.51 -0.09 -14.93
N LEU A 214 -7.74 -1.05 -14.42
CA LEU A 214 -6.93 -0.86 -13.22
C LEU A 214 -5.87 0.24 -13.42
N LEU A 215 -5.28 0.32 -14.61
CA LEU A 215 -4.30 1.35 -14.95
C LEU A 215 -4.87 2.76 -14.80
N TYR A 216 -6.19 2.90 -14.95
CA TYR A 216 -6.89 4.17 -14.77
C TYR A 216 -7.32 4.39 -13.32
N VAL A 217 -7.80 3.33 -12.67
CA VAL A 217 -8.33 3.39 -11.31
C VAL A 217 -7.23 3.64 -10.28
N TYR A 218 -6.06 3.01 -10.41
CA TYR A 218 -4.98 3.15 -9.43
C TYR A 218 -4.41 4.58 -9.31
N PRO A 219 -4.04 5.29 -10.40
CA PRO A 219 -3.63 6.69 -10.30
C PRO A 219 -4.68 7.57 -9.64
N TYR A 220 -5.95 7.36 -9.97
CA TYR A 220 -7.06 8.10 -9.38
C TYR A 220 -7.22 7.79 -7.88
N MET A 221 -7.10 6.54 -7.48
CA MET A 221 -7.16 6.11 -6.09
C MET A 221 -6.03 6.74 -5.26
N TYR A 222 -4.78 6.61 -5.69
CA TYR A 222 -3.63 7.16 -4.95
C TYR A 222 -3.66 8.69 -4.86
N THR A 223 -4.09 9.38 -5.92
CA THR A 223 -4.26 10.85 -5.87
C THR A 223 -5.39 11.25 -4.92
N SER A 224 -6.46 10.45 -4.82
CA SER A 224 -7.55 10.68 -3.87
C SER A 224 -7.11 10.44 -2.44
N GLU A 225 -6.33 9.39 -2.18
CA GLU A 225 -5.72 9.11 -0.87
C GLU A 225 -4.76 10.24 -0.44
N ALA A 226 -3.92 10.73 -1.36
CA ALA A 226 -3.06 11.87 -1.12
C ALA A 226 -3.87 13.14 -0.76
N SER A 227 -4.95 13.40 -1.49
CA SER A 227 -5.84 14.53 -1.21
C SER A 227 -6.52 14.41 0.16
N LEU A 228 -6.89 13.19 0.57
CA LEU A 228 -7.42 12.92 1.90
C LEU A 228 -6.35 13.15 2.98
N TYR A 229 -5.13 12.66 2.79
CA TYR A 229 -4.02 12.88 3.71
C TYR A 229 -3.78 14.38 3.97
N LEU A 230 -3.72 15.19 2.91
CA LEU A 230 -3.55 16.64 3.02
C LEU A 230 -4.68 17.32 3.81
N GLN A 231 -5.91 16.82 3.73
CA GLN A 231 -7.02 17.32 4.53
C GLN A 231 -6.91 16.88 6.00
N LEU A 232 -6.43 15.66 6.26
CA LEU A 232 -6.22 15.16 7.62
C LEU A 232 -5.16 16.01 8.36
N CYS A 233 -4.08 16.39 7.67
CA CYS A 233 -3.06 17.28 8.23
C CYS A 233 -3.63 18.66 8.59
N LYS A 234 -4.44 19.27 7.70
CA LYS A 234 -5.07 20.58 7.95
C LYS A 234 -6.03 20.58 9.14
N ILE A 235 -6.86 19.55 9.27
CA ILE A 235 -7.78 19.44 10.42
C ILE A 235 -7.01 19.41 11.71
N LYS A 236 -5.88 18.72 11.73
CA LYS A 236 -5.06 18.60 12.92
C LYS A 236 -4.42 19.93 13.31
N GLU A 237 -3.86 20.67 12.35
CA GLU A 237 -3.30 22.00 12.61
C GLU A 237 -4.34 22.90 13.30
N THR A 238 -5.59 22.85 12.84
CA THR A 238 -6.69 23.64 13.46
C THR A 238 -7.11 23.12 14.85
N ASP A 239 -6.96 21.83 15.13
CA ASP A 239 -7.28 21.26 16.46
C ASP A 239 -6.16 21.57 17.48
N ASP A 240 -4.90 21.68 17.04
CA ASP A 240 -3.73 21.99 17.90
C ASP A 240 -3.64 23.51 18.22
N GLU A 241 -4.33 24.39 17.46
CA GLU A 241 -4.42 25.85 17.69
C GLU A 241 -5.57 26.27 18.63
N GLN A 242 -6.45 25.33 19.03
CA GLN A 242 -7.56 25.55 19.96
C GLN A 242 -7.26 25.02 21.37
#